data_884b0ae50aa107061b2e78d13999cd26
#
_entry.id   884b0ae50aa107061b2e78d13999cd26
#
_cell.length_a   1.000
_cell.length_b   1.000
_cell.length_c   1.000
_cell.angle_alpha   90.00
_cell.angle_beta   90.00
_cell.angle_gamma   90.00
#
_symmetry.space_group_name_H-M   'P 1'
#
loop_
_entity.id
_entity.type
_entity.pdbx_description
1 polymer ?
#
loop_
_entity_poly.entity_id
_entity_poly.type
_entity_poly.pdbx_seq_one_letter_code
_entity_poly.pdbx_strand_id
1 'polypeptide(L)'
;MERKVALITGITGQDGSFLAEFLLEKGYDVHGTIRRSSVDFRERIAHLEGKPNFHLHYADLGDSMSILQVVSKVRPTEIYNLAAQSHVQVSFDSPEFTADVDATGVLRVLEAVRLCGLKDTCRIYQASTSELYGKVEEVPQNENTPFHPYSPYAVAKLYGFWIMKEYREAYNMYCCSGILFNHESERRGETFVTRKITLAAARIAQGKQEKLYLGNLDSLRDWGYAKDYVECMWLILQHETPEDFVIATGVQHSVREFCYLAFKYAGIELEFKGEGINEKGYDKATGKCLVEVSEDFYRPTDVVNLWGDPTKAKAKLGWNPSKTTFEELVKIMVDADMAKVAVEKAGEQIRTNLAEYLEKGIVK
;
A
#
# COMPACT_ATOMS: atom_id res chain seq x y z
N MET A 1 13.76 -16.61 -25.79
CA MET A 1 13.78 -15.27 -25.19
C MET A 1 14.49 -15.38 -23.86
N GLU A 2 15.44 -14.50 -23.60
CA GLU A 2 16.12 -14.44 -22.30
C GLU A 2 15.09 -14.11 -21.21
N ARG A 3 15.17 -14.78 -20.07
CA ARG A 3 14.21 -14.62 -18.98
C ARG A 3 14.41 -13.25 -18.34
N LYS A 4 13.34 -12.45 -18.18
CA LYS A 4 13.41 -11.15 -17.51
C LYS A 4 13.65 -11.35 -16.01
N VAL A 5 14.51 -10.52 -15.45
CA VAL A 5 14.88 -10.52 -14.02
C VAL A 5 14.32 -9.26 -13.36
N ALA A 6 13.44 -9.42 -12.39
CA ALA A 6 12.86 -8.32 -11.63
C ALA A 6 13.43 -8.26 -10.21
N LEU A 7 13.80 -7.07 -9.77
CA LEU A 7 14.14 -6.79 -8.37
C LEU A 7 13.06 -5.91 -7.75
N ILE A 8 12.43 -6.40 -6.67
CA ILE A 8 11.38 -5.70 -5.94
C ILE A 8 11.92 -5.30 -4.56
N THR A 9 12.05 -4.01 -4.28
CA THR A 9 12.25 -3.55 -2.91
C THR A 9 10.91 -3.51 -2.19
N GLY A 10 10.89 -3.82 -0.87
CA GLY A 10 9.63 -3.86 -0.13
C GLY A 10 8.70 -5.01 -0.51
N ILE A 11 9.26 -6.15 -0.93
CA ILE A 11 8.50 -7.31 -1.42
C ILE A 11 7.50 -7.88 -0.40
N THR A 12 7.72 -7.67 0.89
CA THR A 12 6.83 -8.11 1.98
C THR A 12 5.64 -7.17 2.22
N GLY A 13 5.60 -6.03 1.53
CA GLY A 13 4.49 -5.09 1.57
C GLY A 13 3.26 -5.61 0.81
N GLN A 14 2.16 -4.86 0.87
CA GLN A 14 0.95 -5.14 0.10
C GLN A 14 1.28 -5.28 -1.40
N ASP A 15 1.79 -4.21 -2.00
CA ASP A 15 2.04 -4.13 -3.44
C ASP A 15 3.17 -5.07 -3.87
N GLY A 16 4.24 -5.14 -3.07
CA GLY A 16 5.38 -6.03 -3.35
C GLY A 16 4.98 -7.49 -3.42
N SER A 17 4.08 -7.94 -2.54
CA SER A 17 3.60 -9.32 -2.52
C SER A 17 2.72 -9.66 -3.73
N PHE A 18 1.80 -8.76 -4.13
CA PHE A 18 0.98 -8.95 -5.33
C PHE A 18 1.80 -8.84 -6.61
N LEU A 19 2.74 -7.90 -6.67
CA LEU A 19 3.63 -7.76 -7.83
C LEU A 19 4.52 -8.99 -8.00
N ALA A 20 5.02 -9.57 -6.91
CA ALA A 20 5.80 -10.80 -6.97
C ALA A 20 4.98 -11.95 -7.57
N GLU A 21 3.74 -12.16 -7.13
CA GLU A 21 2.83 -13.16 -7.72
C GLU A 21 2.62 -12.88 -9.22
N PHE A 22 2.26 -11.66 -9.58
CA PHE A 22 2.00 -11.26 -10.95
C PHE A 22 3.19 -11.46 -11.88
N LEU A 23 4.40 -11.12 -11.44
CA LEU A 23 5.61 -11.30 -12.24
C LEU A 23 6.03 -12.78 -12.36
N LEU A 24 5.83 -13.57 -11.30
CA LEU A 24 6.04 -15.02 -11.35
C LEU A 24 5.12 -15.69 -12.37
N GLU A 25 3.84 -15.30 -12.41
CA GLU A 25 2.86 -15.79 -13.40
C GLU A 25 3.27 -15.42 -14.84
N LYS A 26 3.92 -14.25 -15.01
CA LYS A 26 4.49 -13.83 -16.31
C LYS A 26 5.83 -14.49 -16.65
N GLY A 27 6.34 -15.37 -15.80
CA GLY A 27 7.57 -16.13 -16.06
C GLY A 27 8.87 -15.39 -15.75
N TYR A 28 8.82 -14.30 -14.97
CA TYR A 28 10.02 -13.61 -14.50
C TYR A 28 10.82 -14.44 -13.49
N ASP A 29 12.11 -14.14 -13.40
CA ASP A 29 12.93 -14.46 -12.24
C ASP A 29 12.80 -13.31 -11.25
N VAL A 30 12.14 -13.57 -10.09
CA VAL A 30 11.75 -12.54 -9.14
C VAL A 30 12.67 -12.55 -7.95
N HIS A 31 13.34 -11.44 -7.75
CA HIS A 31 14.19 -11.17 -6.59
C HIS A 31 13.55 -10.10 -5.72
N GLY A 32 13.47 -10.33 -4.42
CA GLY A 32 12.94 -9.37 -3.46
C GLY A 32 13.93 -8.97 -2.40
N THR A 33 13.90 -7.70 -1.96
CA THR A 33 14.66 -7.29 -0.78
C THR A 33 13.81 -7.30 0.46
N ILE A 34 14.37 -7.81 1.55
CA ILE A 34 13.82 -7.80 2.89
C ILE A 34 14.82 -7.19 3.87
N ARG A 35 14.33 -6.48 4.88
CA ARG A 35 15.19 -5.97 5.96
C ARG A 35 15.51 -7.09 6.95
N ARG A 36 16.66 -7.00 7.62
CA ARG A 36 16.95 -7.88 8.75
C ARG A 36 16.04 -7.53 9.92
N SER A 37 15.41 -8.53 10.49
CA SER A 37 14.53 -8.41 11.66
C SER A 37 14.63 -9.68 12.50
N SER A 38 14.40 -9.55 13.82
CA SER A 38 14.21 -10.69 14.73
C SER A 38 12.79 -11.25 14.68
N VAL A 39 11.85 -10.55 14.02
CA VAL A 39 10.47 -10.98 13.84
C VAL A 39 10.26 -11.33 12.36
N ASP A 40 9.58 -12.45 12.10
CA ASP A 40 9.19 -12.83 10.74
C ASP A 40 8.01 -11.95 10.27
N PHE A 41 8.20 -11.27 9.16
CA PHE A 41 7.20 -10.43 8.51
C PHE A 41 6.94 -10.85 7.06
N ARG A 42 7.23 -12.13 6.71
CA ARG A 42 7.11 -12.70 5.36
C ARG A 42 5.74 -13.32 5.10
N GLU A 43 4.78 -13.19 6.00
CA GLU A 43 3.45 -13.81 5.90
C GLU A 43 2.82 -13.64 4.52
N ARG A 44 2.90 -12.41 3.93
CA ARG A 44 2.30 -12.12 2.62
C ARG A 44 2.97 -12.80 1.44
N ILE A 45 4.19 -13.30 1.61
CA ILE A 45 4.99 -13.97 0.56
C ILE A 45 5.37 -15.40 0.91
N ALA A 46 4.98 -15.93 2.07
CA ALA A 46 5.36 -17.25 2.54
C ALA A 46 4.99 -18.37 1.54
N HIS A 47 3.85 -18.24 0.87
CA HIS A 47 3.38 -19.18 -0.15
C HIS A 47 4.22 -19.16 -1.46
N LEU A 48 5.13 -18.21 -1.62
CA LEU A 48 6.05 -18.11 -2.75
C LEU A 48 7.40 -18.77 -2.44
N GLU A 49 7.71 -19.01 -1.18
CA GLU A 49 8.97 -19.62 -0.78
C GLU A 49 9.10 -21.04 -1.38
N GLY A 50 10.30 -21.40 -1.81
CA GLY A 50 10.59 -22.68 -2.45
C GLY A 50 10.30 -22.72 -3.96
N LYS A 51 9.69 -21.71 -4.56
CA LYS A 51 9.58 -21.62 -6.02
C LYS A 51 10.96 -21.36 -6.63
N PRO A 52 11.36 -22.04 -7.73
CA PRO A 52 12.71 -22.00 -8.28
C PRO A 52 13.10 -20.62 -8.85
N ASN A 53 12.12 -19.78 -9.12
CA ASN A 53 12.28 -18.44 -9.67
C ASN A 53 11.86 -17.33 -8.69
N PHE A 54 11.92 -17.61 -7.39
CA PHE A 54 11.65 -16.65 -6.34
C PHE A 54 12.81 -16.61 -5.34
N HIS A 55 13.42 -15.44 -5.16
CA HIS A 55 14.65 -15.27 -4.37
C HIS A 55 14.55 -14.08 -3.44
N LEU A 56 15.01 -14.23 -2.21
CA LEU A 56 15.05 -13.16 -1.21
C LEU A 56 16.49 -12.76 -0.88
N HIS A 57 16.70 -11.47 -0.71
CA HIS A 57 17.98 -10.84 -0.37
C HIS A 57 17.80 -9.88 0.80
N TYR A 58 18.78 -9.84 1.70
CA TYR A 58 18.79 -8.82 2.75
C TYR A 58 19.36 -7.51 2.22
N ALA A 59 18.55 -6.46 2.25
CA ALA A 59 18.97 -5.09 1.96
C ALA A 59 18.05 -4.07 2.63
N ASP A 60 18.56 -2.87 2.87
CA ASP A 60 17.85 -1.74 3.44
C ASP A 60 18.09 -0.50 2.60
N LEU A 61 17.06 0.30 2.33
CA LEU A 61 17.20 1.57 1.58
C LEU A 61 18.06 2.61 2.35
N GLY A 62 18.21 2.46 3.66
CA GLY A 62 19.12 3.24 4.47
C GLY A 62 20.59 2.84 4.32
N ASP A 63 20.90 1.72 3.65
CA ASP A 63 22.26 1.19 3.48
C ASP A 63 22.65 1.05 1.99
N SER A 64 23.45 2.00 1.51
CA SER A 64 23.93 2.04 0.12
C SER A 64 24.67 0.77 -0.30
N MET A 65 25.45 0.18 0.61
CA MET A 65 26.28 -0.98 0.27
C MET A 65 25.43 -2.24 0.11
N SER A 66 24.40 -2.42 0.94
CA SER A 66 23.49 -3.56 0.80
C SER A 66 22.72 -3.51 -0.52
N ILE A 67 22.25 -2.33 -0.92
CA ILE A 67 21.57 -2.14 -2.22
C ILE A 67 22.53 -2.41 -3.37
N LEU A 68 23.74 -1.84 -3.34
CA LEU A 68 24.76 -2.04 -4.38
C LEU A 68 25.11 -3.54 -4.53
N GLN A 69 25.30 -4.26 -3.41
CA GLN A 69 25.59 -5.70 -3.43
C GLN A 69 24.47 -6.51 -4.09
N VAL A 70 23.21 -6.21 -3.76
CA VAL A 70 22.07 -6.91 -4.35
C VAL A 70 21.94 -6.61 -5.84
N VAL A 71 22.00 -5.36 -6.26
CA VAL A 71 21.95 -4.95 -7.68
C VAL A 71 23.10 -5.57 -8.48
N SER A 72 24.32 -5.55 -7.94
CA SER A 72 25.49 -6.15 -8.58
C SER A 72 25.35 -7.66 -8.76
N LYS A 73 24.81 -8.36 -7.75
CA LYS A 73 24.61 -9.82 -7.77
C LYS A 73 23.47 -10.26 -8.71
N VAL A 74 22.34 -9.56 -8.63
CA VAL A 74 21.10 -9.91 -9.35
C VAL A 74 21.16 -9.45 -10.80
N ARG A 75 21.77 -8.31 -11.09
CA ARG A 75 21.79 -7.66 -12.40
C ARG A 75 20.42 -7.58 -13.06
N PRO A 76 19.44 -6.92 -12.39
CA PRO A 76 18.04 -6.92 -12.83
C PRO A 76 17.86 -6.20 -14.16
N THR A 77 16.88 -6.66 -14.94
CA THR A 77 16.38 -5.96 -16.13
C THR A 77 15.28 -4.96 -15.79
N GLU A 78 14.59 -5.19 -14.66
CA GLU A 78 13.55 -4.31 -14.14
C GLU A 78 13.69 -4.18 -12.61
N ILE A 79 13.60 -2.95 -12.09
CA ILE A 79 13.53 -2.67 -10.64
C ILE A 79 12.20 -2.01 -10.33
N TYR A 80 11.50 -2.54 -9.33
CA TYR A 80 10.30 -1.96 -8.75
C TYR A 80 10.65 -1.49 -7.32
N ASN A 81 10.88 -0.19 -7.16
CA ASN A 81 11.22 0.40 -5.86
C ASN A 81 9.96 0.76 -5.10
N LEU A 82 9.48 -0.19 -4.28
CA LEU A 82 8.25 -0.08 -3.49
C LEU A 82 8.51 0.09 -1.99
N ALA A 83 9.76 -0.13 -1.54
CA ALA A 83 10.12 0.05 -0.14
C ALA A 83 10.03 1.52 0.28
N ALA A 84 9.39 1.78 1.40
CA ALA A 84 9.21 3.11 1.96
C ALA A 84 8.83 3.05 3.46
N GLN A 85 9.01 4.17 4.16
CA GLN A 85 8.23 4.49 5.35
C GLN A 85 6.92 5.12 4.87
N SER A 86 5.84 4.33 4.68
CA SER A 86 4.63 4.76 3.96
C SER A 86 3.51 5.32 4.85
N HIS A 87 3.71 5.41 6.16
CA HIS A 87 2.70 5.90 7.08
C HIS A 87 2.87 7.40 7.30
N VAL A 88 1.95 8.21 6.74
CA VAL A 88 2.03 9.68 6.78
C VAL A 88 2.14 10.23 8.21
N GLN A 89 1.33 9.72 9.15
CA GLN A 89 1.38 10.19 10.55
C GLN A 89 2.76 9.94 11.18
N VAL A 90 3.36 8.76 10.97
CA VAL A 90 4.70 8.43 11.49
C VAL A 90 5.78 9.36 10.96
N SER A 91 5.60 9.96 9.79
CA SER A 91 6.57 10.91 9.25
C SER A 91 6.71 12.20 10.06
N PHE A 92 5.67 12.57 10.83
CA PHE A 92 5.75 13.72 11.76
C PHE A 92 6.56 13.37 13.01
N ASP A 93 6.51 12.11 13.45
CA ASP A 93 7.26 11.63 14.62
C ASP A 93 8.72 11.27 14.27
N SER A 94 8.97 10.86 13.02
CA SER A 94 10.27 10.38 12.53
C SER A 94 10.62 10.97 11.16
N PRO A 95 10.74 12.31 11.02
CA PRO A 95 10.92 12.96 9.73
C PRO A 95 12.30 12.67 9.10
N GLU A 96 13.37 12.58 9.88
CA GLU A 96 14.72 12.28 9.41
C GLU A 96 14.81 10.85 8.84
N PHE A 97 14.29 9.87 9.56
CA PHE A 97 14.21 8.48 9.08
C PHE A 97 13.38 8.38 7.79
N THR A 98 12.25 9.09 7.73
CA THR A 98 11.41 9.15 6.54
C THR A 98 12.17 9.74 5.35
N ALA A 99 12.91 10.83 5.55
CA ALA A 99 13.71 11.45 4.51
C ALA A 99 14.86 10.53 4.04
N ASP A 100 15.52 9.84 4.95
CA ASP A 100 16.62 8.94 4.61
C ASP A 100 16.14 7.74 3.76
N VAL A 101 15.01 7.14 4.12
CA VAL A 101 14.47 5.98 3.40
C VAL A 101 13.77 6.39 2.11
N ASP A 102 12.87 7.38 2.17
CA ASP A 102 11.93 7.68 1.08
C ASP A 102 12.48 8.67 0.05
N ALA A 103 13.50 9.48 0.42
CA ALA A 103 14.20 10.38 -0.49
C ALA A 103 15.57 9.80 -0.87
N THR A 104 16.51 9.76 0.07
CA THR A 104 17.88 9.33 -0.20
C THR A 104 17.94 7.86 -0.62
N GLY A 105 17.04 7.02 -0.12
CA GLY A 105 16.92 5.61 -0.53
C GLY A 105 16.67 5.44 -2.02
N VAL A 106 15.87 6.32 -2.65
CA VAL A 106 15.66 6.30 -4.11
C VAL A 106 16.97 6.60 -4.85
N LEU A 107 17.70 7.61 -4.41
CA LEU A 107 19.02 7.94 -4.97
C LEU A 107 19.99 6.75 -4.87
N ARG A 108 20.01 6.03 -3.73
CA ARG A 108 20.87 4.84 -3.55
C ARG A 108 20.56 3.74 -4.58
N VAL A 109 19.28 3.52 -4.90
CA VAL A 109 18.90 2.55 -5.96
C VAL A 109 19.40 3.01 -7.33
N LEU A 110 19.20 4.28 -7.69
CA LEU A 110 19.64 4.85 -8.96
C LEU A 110 21.17 4.76 -9.12
N GLU A 111 21.92 5.14 -8.08
CA GLU A 111 23.39 5.04 -8.08
C GLU A 111 23.88 3.60 -8.15
N ALA A 112 23.22 2.65 -7.47
CA ALA A 112 23.57 1.24 -7.58
C ALA A 112 23.43 0.74 -9.03
N VAL A 113 22.36 1.10 -9.73
CA VAL A 113 22.16 0.74 -11.15
C VAL A 113 23.25 1.38 -12.03
N ARG A 114 23.53 2.67 -11.82
CA ARG A 114 24.56 3.41 -12.57
C ARG A 114 25.96 2.81 -12.36
N LEU A 115 26.35 2.60 -11.09
CA LEU A 115 27.65 2.05 -10.72
C LEU A 115 27.85 0.60 -11.17
N CYS A 116 26.79 -0.20 -11.25
CA CYS A 116 26.84 -1.55 -11.78
C CYS A 116 26.87 -1.61 -13.33
N GLY A 117 26.86 -0.48 -14.02
CA GLY A 117 26.87 -0.41 -15.49
C GLY A 117 25.58 -0.91 -16.13
N LEU A 118 24.43 -0.76 -15.43
CA LEU A 118 23.11 -1.24 -15.88
C LEU A 118 22.21 -0.12 -16.41
N LYS A 119 22.72 1.12 -16.51
CA LYS A 119 21.92 2.29 -16.85
C LYS A 119 21.16 2.19 -18.19
N ASP A 120 21.71 1.46 -19.16
CA ASP A 120 21.13 1.32 -20.51
C ASP A 120 20.24 0.06 -20.66
N THR A 121 20.23 -0.83 -19.66
CA THR A 121 19.55 -2.14 -19.74
C THR A 121 18.52 -2.38 -18.66
N CYS A 122 18.57 -1.63 -17.56
CA CYS A 122 17.64 -1.78 -16.44
C CYS A 122 16.57 -0.68 -16.48
N ARG A 123 15.31 -1.06 -16.44
CA ARG A 123 14.15 -0.16 -16.31
C ARG A 123 13.78 -0.03 -14.84
N ILE A 124 13.53 1.19 -14.36
CA ILE A 124 13.28 1.46 -12.95
C ILE A 124 11.92 2.11 -12.77
N TYR A 125 11.07 1.46 -11.98
CA TYR A 125 9.81 2.01 -11.49
C TYR A 125 9.98 2.49 -10.06
N GLN A 126 9.53 3.72 -9.79
CA GLN A 126 9.44 4.31 -8.45
C GLN A 126 7.98 4.43 -8.04
N ALA A 127 7.61 3.83 -6.93
CA ALA A 127 6.34 4.12 -6.28
C ALA A 127 6.37 5.54 -5.72
N SER A 128 5.66 6.45 -6.37
CA SER A 128 5.39 7.79 -5.89
C SER A 128 4.01 7.82 -5.20
N THR A 129 3.41 8.97 -4.97
CA THR A 129 2.20 9.09 -4.16
C THR A 129 1.37 10.31 -4.55
N SER A 130 0.04 10.22 -4.44
CA SER A 130 -0.87 11.35 -4.55
C SER A 130 -0.66 12.42 -3.46
N GLU A 131 0.02 12.09 -2.36
CA GLU A 131 0.38 13.05 -1.31
C GLU A 131 1.34 14.16 -1.80
N LEU A 132 1.97 13.98 -2.99
CA LEU A 132 2.73 15.05 -3.63
C LEU A 132 1.88 16.29 -3.91
N TYR A 133 0.60 16.10 -4.25
CA TYR A 133 -0.35 17.19 -4.52
C TYR A 133 -0.71 17.97 -3.26
N GLY A 134 -0.76 17.30 -2.10
CA GLY A 134 -0.88 17.88 -0.78
C GLY A 134 -2.00 18.90 -0.65
N LYS A 135 -1.66 20.19 -0.52
CA LYS A 135 -2.63 21.29 -0.58
C LYS A 135 -3.03 21.52 -2.03
N VAL A 136 -4.02 20.76 -2.48
CA VAL A 136 -4.45 20.62 -3.86
C VAL A 136 -4.82 21.96 -4.50
N GLU A 137 -4.25 22.25 -5.67
CA GLU A 137 -4.51 23.49 -6.44
C GLU A 137 -5.59 23.31 -7.50
N GLU A 138 -5.78 22.07 -8.00
CA GLU A 138 -6.81 21.73 -8.98
C GLU A 138 -7.33 20.29 -8.82
N VAL A 139 -8.53 20.03 -9.30
CA VAL A 139 -9.18 18.71 -9.28
C VAL A 139 -9.86 18.42 -10.60
N PRO A 140 -9.78 17.16 -11.13
CA PRO A 140 -8.94 16.07 -10.64
C PRO A 140 -7.45 16.33 -10.90
N GLN A 141 -6.57 15.70 -10.12
CA GLN A 141 -5.13 15.83 -10.27
C GLN A 141 -4.61 14.92 -11.38
N ASN A 142 -3.71 15.45 -12.21
CA ASN A 142 -3.01 14.74 -13.28
C ASN A 142 -1.49 14.98 -13.21
N GLU A 143 -0.75 14.46 -14.18
CA GLU A 143 0.72 14.55 -14.21
C GLU A 143 1.28 15.98 -14.36
N ASN A 144 0.45 16.95 -14.73
CA ASN A 144 0.83 18.36 -14.89
C ASN A 144 0.38 19.23 -13.70
N THR A 145 -0.47 18.71 -12.82
CA THR A 145 -0.92 19.42 -11.63
C THR A 145 0.26 19.76 -10.72
N PRO A 146 0.41 21.03 -10.30
CA PRO A 146 1.51 21.43 -9.42
C PRO A 146 1.50 20.65 -8.11
N PHE A 147 2.70 20.29 -7.63
CA PHE A 147 2.87 19.64 -6.35
C PHE A 147 2.99 20.66 -5.22
N HIS A 148 2.29 20.41 -4.12
CA HIS A 148 2.34 21.20 -2.91
C HIS A 148 2.34 20.27 -1.68
N PRO A 149 3.45 19.53 -1.43
CA PRO A 149 3.50 18.50 -0.37
C PRO A 149 3.14 19.07 0.99
N TYR A 150 2.38 18.30 1.78
CA TYR A 150 1.78 18.79 3.02
C TYR A 150 2.06 17.86 4.22
N SER A 151 3.18 17.11 4.14
CA SER A 151 3.72 16.28 5.22
C SER A 151 5.21 16.00 4.99
N PRO A 152 5.99 15.62 6.02
CA PRO A 152 7.39 15.19 5.83
C PRO A 152 7.50 14.00 4.87
N TYR A 153 6.56 13.05 4.91
CA TYR A 153 6.45 11.96 3.95
C TYR A 153 6.32 12.48 2.51
N ALA A 154 5.39 13.39 2.26
CA ALA A 154 5.18 13.93 0.92
C ALA A 154 6.40 14.68 0.40
N VAL A 155 7.12 15.44 1.24
CA VAL A 155 8.37 16.12 0.89
C VAL A 155 9.46 15.11 0.51
N ALA A 156 9.62 14.04 1.27
CA ALA A 156 10.59 12.98 0.97
C ALA A 156 10.26 12.28 -0.36
N LYS A 157 8.99 11.95 -0.60
CA LYS A 157 8.52 11.35 -1.85
C LYS A 157 8.65 12.31 -3.04
N LEU A 158 8.51 13.62 -2.82
CA LEU A 158 8.75 14.63 -3.85
C LEU A 158 10.21 14.66 -4.30
N TYR A 159 11.16 14.57 -3.37
CA TYR A 159 12.56 14.38 -3.75
C TYR A 159 12.73 13.12 -4.61
N GLY A 160 12.16 11.99 -4.18
CA GLY A 160 12.20 10.73 -4.93
C GLY A 160 11.65 10.86 -6.36
N PHE A 161 10.54 11.56 -6.54
CA PHE A 161 9.97 11.85 -7.85
C PHE A 161 10.92 12.66 -8.74
N TRP A 162 11.48 13.75 -8.22
CA TRP A 162 12.34 14.63 -9.00
C TRP A 162 13.71 14.02 -9.30
N ILE A 163 14.28 13.25 -8.40
CA ILE A 163 15.57 12.59 -8.67
C ILE A 163 15.44 11.49 -9.74
N MET A 164 14.29 10.79 -9.80
CA MET A 164 13.98 9.86 -10.90
C MET A 164 13.96 10.59 -12.26
N LYS A 165 13.32 11.75 -12.31
CA LYS A 165 13.24 12.58 -13.50
C LYS A 165 14.62 13.10 -13.90
N GLU A 166 15.43 13.59 -12.94
CA GLU A 166 16.79 14.06 -13.16
C GLU A 166 17.68 12.95 -13.77
N TYR A 167 17.61 11.71 -13.23
CA TYR A 167 18.41 10.60 -13.77
C TYR A 167 17.94 10.15 -15.16
N ARG A 168 16.66 10.27 -15.47
CA ARG A 168 16.13 10.07 -16.81
C ARG A 168 16.71 11.08 -17.81
N GLU A 169 16.74 12.36 -17.43
CA GLU A 169 17.19 13.46 -18.31
C GLU A 169 18.70 13.54 -18.40
N ALA A 170 19.42 13.46 -17.27
CA ALA A 170 20.88 13.63 -17.23
C ALA A 170 21.67 12.39 -17.70
N TYR A 171 21.19 11.19 -17.41
CA TYR A 171 21.90 9.94 -17.70
C TYR A 171 21.23 9.06 -18.74
N ASN A 172 20.11 9.50 -19.29
CA ASN A 172 19.28 8.74 -20.26
C ASN A 172 18.87 7.35 -19.72
N MET A 173 18.62 7.26 -18.39
CA MET A 173 18.16 6.04 -17.76
C MET A 173 16.65 5.87 -17.96
N TYR A 174 16.19 4.63 -18.09
CA TYR A 174 14.75 4.35 -18.13
C TYR A 174 14.16 4.40 -16.71
N CYS A 175 13.78 5.58 -16.27
CA CYS A 175 13.24 5.86 -14.94
C CYS A 175 11.81 6.40 -15.03
N CYS A 176 10.85 5.77 -14.35
CA CYS A 176 9.44 6.14 -14.35
C CYS A 176 8.90 6.19 -12.92
N SER A 177 8.03 7.17 -12.66
CA SER A 177 7.29 7.25 -11.41
C SER A 177 5.80 6.98 -11.64
N GLY A 178 5.20 6.10 -10.83
CA GLY A 178 3.75 5.99 -10.70
C GLY A 178 3.27 6.87 -9.56
N ILE A 179 2.45 7.88 -9.85
CA ILE A 179 1.82 8.74 -8.83
C ILE A 179 0.58 8.01 -8.34
N LEU A 180 0.79 7.20 -7.31
CA LEU A 180 -0.22 6.28 -6.79
C LEU A 180 -1.25 7.02 -5.92
N PHE A 181 -2.51 6.91 -6.29
CA PHE A 181 -3.62 7.21 -5.40
C PHE A 181 -3.86 6.04 -4.44
N ASN A 182 -4.75 6.21 -3.48
CA ASN A 182 -4.95 5.19 -2.46
C ASN A 182 -5.37 3.86 -3.09
N HIS A 183 -4.70 2.79 -2.73
CA HIS A 183 -5.00 1.45 -3.20
C HIS A 183 -4.92 0.45 -2.06
N GLU A 184 -5.93 -0.35 -1.96
CA GLU A 184 -6.25 -1.13 -0.79
C GLU A 184 -6.38 -2.61 -1.15
N SER A 185 -6.32 -3.46 -0.15
CA SER A 185 -6.56 -4.90 -0.31
C SER A 185 -6.72 -5.60 1.04
N GLU A 186 -7.01 -6.88 1.00
CA GLU A 186 -6.94 -7.79 2.13
C GLU A 186 -5.53 -7.88 2.77
N ARG A 187 -4.49 -7.36 2.07
CA ARG A 187 -3.09 -7.31 2.56
C ARG A 187 -2.68 -5.93 3.05
N ARG A 188 -3.60 -4.96 3.10
CA ARG A 188 -3.30 -3.62 3.62
C ARG A 188 -2.83 -3.68 5.07
N GLY A 189 -1.92 -2.78 5.48
CA GLY A 189 -1.50 -2.67 6.88
C GLY A 189 -2.68 -2.29 7.79
N GLU A 190 -2.80 -2.91 8.96
CA GLU A 190 -3.96 -2.77 9.86
C GLU A 190 -4.13 -1.36 10.46
N THR A 191 -3.07 -0.54 10.43
CA THR A 191 -3.08 0.85 10.91
C THR A 191 -3.68 1.84 9.91
N PHE A 192 -3.85 1.45 8.64
CA PHE A 192 -4.49 2.28 7.63
C PHE A 192 -6.01 2.28 7.77
N VAL A 193 -6.63 3.44 7.51
CA VAL A 193 -8.06 3.69 7.81
C VAL A 193 -8.98 2.62 7.22
N THR A 194 -8.79 2.21 5.98
CA THR A 194 -9.61 1.20 5.30
C THR A 194 -9.54 -0.15 5.99
N ARG A 195 -8.31 -0.64 6.28
CA ARG A 195 -8.13 -1.93 6.96
C ARG A 195 -8.56 -1.85 8.43
N LYS A 196 -8.34 -0.72 9.09
CA LYS A 196 -8.87 -0.47 10.43
C LYS A 196 -10.40 -0.62 10.47
N ILE A 197 -11.10 -0.10 9.45
CA ILE A 197 -12.55 -0.20 9.33
C ILE A 197 -13.00 -1.65 9.10
N THR A 198 -12.43 -2.35 8.11
CA THR A 198 -12.85 -3.71 7.76
C THR A 198 -12.58 -4.71 8.89
N LEU A 199 -11.43 -4.59 9.54
CA LEU A 199 -11.07 -5.43 10.68
C LEU A 199 -11.95 -5.15 11.90
N ALA A 200 -12.28 -3.88 12.18
CA ALA A 200 -13.20 -3.53 13.26
C ALA A 200 -14.62 -4.02 12.98
N ALA A 201 -15.12 -3.87 11.75
CA ALA A 201 -16.43 -4.40 11.36
C ALA A 201 -16.50 -5.92 11.58
N ALA A 202 -15.45 -6.66 11.16
CA ALA A 202 -15.37 -8.10 11.38
C ALA A 202 -15.29 -8.48 12.87
N ARG A 203 -14.51 -7.76 13.67
CA ARG A 203 -14.38 -8.00 15.13
C ARG A 203 -15.67 -7.66 15.87
N ILE A 204 -16.35 -6.57 15.51
CA ILE A 204 -17.63 -6.18 16.12
C ILE A 204 -18.73 -7.21 15.78
N ALA A 205 -18.81 -7.62 14.51
CA ALA A 205 -19.77 -8.64 14.08
C ALA A 205 -19.58 -9.98 14.80
N GLN A 206 -18.35 -10.33 15.17
CA GLN A 206 -18.03 -11.57 15.89
C GLN A 206 -17.92 -11.40 17.41
N GLY A 207 -18.24 -10.21 17.95
CA GLY A 207 -18.27 -9.93 19.38
C GLY A 207 -16.91 -9.78 20.06
N LYS A 208 -15.85 -9.46 19.29
CA LYS A 208 -14.46 -9.28 19.78
C LYS A 208 -14.08 -7.81 19.99
N GLN A 209 -14.91 -6.87 19.54
CA GLN A 209 -14.69 -5.43 19.69
C GLN A 209 -16.04 -4.75 19.92
N GLU A 210 -16.06 -3.68 20.71
CA GLU A 210 -17.29 -2.96 21.02
C GLU A 210 -17.55 -1.80 20.08
N LYS A 211 -16.52 -1.03 19.74
CA LYS A 211 -16.61 0.21 18.95
C LYS A 211 -15.41 0.40 18.03
N LEU A 212 -15.64 1.16 16.96
CA LEU A 212 -14.63 1.70 16.07
C LEU A 212 -14.54 3.22 16.26
N TYR A 213 -13.33 3.74 16.43
CA TYR A 213 -13.05 5.19 16.49
C TYR A 213 -12.37 5.63 15.20
N LEU A 214 -12.90 6.68 14.55
CA LEU A 214 -12.40 7.24 13.30
C LEU A 214 -12.18 8.76 13.45
N GLY A 215 -11.44 9.33 12.50
CA GLY A 215 -11.35 10.79 12.34
C GLY A 215 -12.47 11.32 11.44
N ASN A 216 -12.13 12.25 10.54
CA ASN A 216 -13.07 12.89 9.65
C ASN A 216 -13.72 11.89 8.68
N LEU A 217 -15.04 11.66 8.80
CA LEU A 217 -15.82 10.76 7.97
C LEU A 217 -16.11 11.34 6.57
N ASP A 218 -15.99 12.66 6.38
CA ASP A 218 -16.24 13.34 5.11
C ASP A 218 -15.01 13.40 4.20
N SER A 219 -13.85 12.97 4.68
CA SER A 219 -12.64 12.89 3.85
C SER A 219 -12.88 12.04 2.61
N LEU A 220 -12.58 12.63 1.43
CA LEU A 220 -12.75 11.99 0.14
C LEU A 220 -11.42 11.40 -0.34
N ARG A 221 -11.47 10.16 -0.83
CA ARG A 221 -10.31 9.47 -1.39
C ARG A 221 -10.70 8.69 -2.64
N ASP A 222 -9.77 8.61 -3.57
CA ASP A 222 -9.83 7.70 -4.71
C ASP A 222 -9.19 6.38 -4.26
N TRP A 223 -10.00 5.33 -4.10
CA TRP A 223 -9.54 4.01 -3.65
C TRP A 223 -9.66 2.98 -4.77
N GLY A 224 -8.54 2.35 -5.12
CA GLY A 224 -8.50 1.23 -6.05
C GLY A 224 -8.03 -0.08 -5.41
N TYR A 225 -8.05 -1.17 -6.16
CA TYR A 225 -7.57 -2.46 -5.71
C TYR A 225 -6.08 -2.64 -6.03
N ALA A 226 -5.28 -3.01 -5.05
CA ALA A 226 -3.83 -3.11 -5.20
C ALA A 226 -3.38 -4.07 -6.32
N LYS A 227 -4.11 -5.15 -6.60
CA LYS A 227 -3.81 -6.05 -7.74
C LYS A 227 -3.94 -5.35 -9.09
N ASP A 228 -4.91 -4.45 -9.25
CA ASP A 228 -5.08 -3.70 -10.50
C ASP A 228 -3.95 -2.67 -10.65
N TYR A 229 -3.47 -2.12 -9.54
CA TYR A 229 -2.37 -1.15 -9.51
C TYR A 229 -1.02 -1.77 -9.84
N VAL A 230 -0.72 -2.99 -9.37
CA VAL A 230 0.55 -3.66 -9.73
C VAL A 230 0.61 -4.03 -11.21
N GLU A 231 -0.53 -4.30 -11.86
CA GLU A 231 -0.61 -4.45 -13.31
C GLU A 231 -0.17 -3.16 -14.02
N CYS A 232 -0.63 -1.98 -13.54
CA CYS A 232 -0.22 -0.68 -14.08
C CYS A 232 1.28 -0.43 -13.88
N MET A 233 1.83 -0.73 -12.71
CA MET A 233 3.27 -0.62 -12.44
C MET A 233 4.09 -1.40 -13.47
N TRP A 234 3.65 -2.62 -13.80
CA TRP A 234 4.30 -3.43 -14.82
C TRP A 234 4.14 -2.82 -16.22
N LEU A 235 2.94 -2.39 -16.61
CA LEU A 235 2.68 -1.75 -17.91
C LEU A 235 3.55 -0.51 -18.14
N ILE A 236 3.77 0.31 -17.11
CA ILE A 236 4.67 1.48 -17.16
C ILE A 236 6.08 1.08 -17.60
N LEU A 237 6.61 -0.02 -17.08
CA LEU A 237 7.93 -0.50 -17.46
C LEU A 237 7.94 -1.26 -18.81
N GLN A 238 6.78 -1.59 -19.38
CA GLN A 238 6.70 -2.16 -20.74
C GLN A 238 6.53 -1.09 -21.83
N HIS A 239 6.21 0.14 -21.45
CA HIS A 239 6.05 1.26 -22.38
C HIS A 239 7.36 1.57 -23.12
N GLU A 240 7.28 2.09 -24.34
CA GLU A 240 8.48 2.35 -25.18
C GLU A 240 9.34 3.49 -24.60
N THR A 241 8.71 4.55 -24.11
CA THR A 241 9.37 5.73 -23.57
C THR A 241 9.17 5.87 -22.07
N PRO A 242 10.21 6.29 -21.30
CA PRO A 242 10.06 6.50 -19.87
C PRO A 242 9.21 7.76 -19.59
N GLU A 243 8.06 7.56 -18.96
CA GLU A 243 7.14 8.63 -18.55
C GLU A 243 6.60 8.37 -17.15
N ASP A 244 6.10 9.42 -16.50
CA ASP A 244 5.42 9.34 -15.22
C ASP A 244 3.90 9.26 -15.44
N PHE A 245 3.19 8.52 -14.58
CA PHE A 245 1.75 8.27 -14.74
C PHE A 245 1.01 8.40 -13.42
N VAL A 246 -0.16 9.06 -13.46
CA VAL A 246 -1.16 8.99 -12.40
C VAL A 246 -1.83 7.62 -12.43
N ILE A 247 -1.82 6.93 -11.29
CA ILE A 247 -2.47 5.64 -11.11
C ILE A 247 -3.61 5.85 -10.10
N ALA A 248 -4.84 5.94 -10.61
CA ALA A 248 -6.05 6.26 -9.86
C ALA A 248 -7.27 5.58 -10.50
N THR A 249 -8.37 5.46 -9.77
CA THR A 249 -9.64 4.96 -10.36
C THR A 249 -10.39 6.05 -11.12
N GLY A 250 -10.21 7.31 -10.73
CA GLY A 250 -10.97 8.45 -11.22
C GLY A 250 -12.30 8.65 -10.50
N VAL A 251 -12.55 7.91 -9.42
CA VAL A 251 -13.78 8.02 -8.61
C VAL A 251 -13.43 8.20 -7.14
N GLN A 252 -14.11 9.13 -6.49
CA GLN A 252 -13.94 9.40 -5.06
C GLN A 252 -15.07 8.80 -4.24
N HIS A 253 -14.71 8.36 -3.04
CA HIS A 253 -15.64 7.88 -2.01
C HIS A 253 -15.27 8.50 -0.66
N SER A 254 -16.25 8.68 0.21
CA SER A 254 -16.02 9.16 1.58
C SER A 254 -15.63 8.02 2.52
N VAL A 255 -14.92 8.36 3.61
CA VAL A 255 -14.66 7.40 4.70
C VAL A 255 -15.97 6.85 5.28
N ARG A 256 -17.02 7.69 5.34
CA ARG A 256 -18.36 7.27 5.77
C ARG A 256 -18.93 6.17 4.86
N GLU A 257 -18.86 6.36 3.54
CA GLU A 257 -19.36 5.38 2.56
C GLU A 257 -18.59 4.06 2.67
N PHE A 258 -17.27 4.11 2.79
CA PHE A 258 -16.45 2.94 3.02
C PHE A 258 -16.84 2.21 4.32
N CYS A 259 -17.01 2.95 5.41
CA CYS A 259 -17.41 2.42 6.71
C CYS A 259 -18.81 1.76 6.64
N TYR A 260 -19.79 2.45 6.02
CA TYR A 260 -21.13 1.91 5.83
C TYR A 260 -21.11 0.57 5.08
N LEU A 261 -20.39 0.51 3.95
CA LEU A 261 -20.30 -0.72 3.15
C LEU A 261 -19.57 -1.84 3.90
N ALA A 262 -18.49 -1.52 4.62
CA ALA A 262 -17.76 -2.52 5.38
C ALA A 262 -18.64 -3.18 6.46
N PHE A 263 -19.38 -2.39 7.22
CA PHE A 263 -20.32 -2.93 8.21
C PHE A 263 -21.46 -3.71 7.55
N LYS A 264 -21.99 -3.22 6.44
CA LYS A 264 -23.03 -3.94 5.67
C LYS A 264 -22.58 -5.32 5.23
N TYR A 265 -21.34 -5.44 4.70
CA TYR A 265 -20.80 -6.75 4.31
C TYR A 265 -20.44 -7.63 5.52
N ALA A 266 -20.20 -7.05 6.69
CA ALA A 266 -20.08 -7.79 7.95
C ALA A 266 -21.44 -8.18 8.57
N GLY A 267 -22.57 -7.86 7.92
CA GLY A 267 -23.94 -8.20 8.37
C GLY A 267 -24.56 -7.20 9.33
N ILE A 268 -24.03 -5.98 9.43
CA ILE A 268 -24.51 -4.90 10.31
C ILE A 268 -24.93 -3.71 9.47
N GLU A 269 -26.19 -3.27 9.58
CA GLU A 269 -26.66 -2.07 8.90
C GLU A 269 -26.49 -0.83 9.79
N LEU A 270 -25.60 0.08 9.41
CA LEU A 270 -25.34 1.33 10.14
C LEU A 270 -26.33 2.44 9.77
N GLU A 271 -26.66 3.27 10.77
CA GLU A 271 -27.28 4.57 10.63
C GLU A 271 -26.42 5.63 11.29
N PHE A 272 -25.96 6.64 10.54
CA PHE A 272 -25.17 7.73 11.09
C PHE A 272 -26.08 8.85 11.58
N LYS A 273 -25.79 9.41 12.78
CA LYS A 273 -26.50 10.53 13.42
C LYS A 273 -25.51 11.52 14.00
N GLY A 274 -25.83 12.80 13.92
CA GLY A 274 -24.96 13.89 14.30
C GLY A 274 -24.10 14.39 13.15
N GLU A 275 -23.18 15.32 13.42
CA GLU A 275 -22.30 15.93 12.43
C GLU A 275 -20.91 16.16 13.03
N GLY A 276 -19.86 16.07 12.18
CA GLY A 276 -18.48 16.34 12.57
C GLY A 276 -18.02 15.46 13.72
N ILE A 277 -17.47 16.07 14.77
CA ILE A 277 -16.95 15.36 15.96
C ILE A 277 -18.04 14.64 16.77
N ASN A 278 -19.30 15.07 16.65
CA ASN A 278 -20.43 14.47 17.36
C ASN A 278 -21.13 13.39 16.53
N GLU A 279 -20.65 13.08 15.33
CA GLU A 279 -21.25 12.07 14.48
C GLU A 279 -20.96 10.67 15.03
N LYS A 280 -22.01 9.83 15.04
CA LYS A 280 -21.95 8.45 15.51
C LYS A 280 -22.70 7.52 14.57
N GLY A 281 -22.15 6.31 14.42
CA GLY A 281 -22.78 5.22 13.67
C GLY A 281 -23.44 4.21 14.61
N TYR A 282 -24.72 3.97 14.41
CA TYR A 282 -25.53 3.05 15.21
C TYR A 282 -25.94 1.84 14.39
N ASP A 283 -25.94 0.67 15.00
CA ASP A 283 -26.59 -0.51 14.41
C ASP A 283 -28.11 -0.29 14.41
N LYS A 284 -28.71 -0.32 13.24
CA LYS A 284 -30.17 -0.13 13.09
C LYS A 284 -30.99 -1.18 13.81
N ALA A 285 -30.50 -2.40 13.91
CA ALA A 285 -31.23 -3.51 14.51
C ALA A 285 -31.26 -3.43 16.04
N THR A 286 -30.15 -3.01 16.67
CA THR A 286 -29.99 -3.02 18.13
C THR A 286 -30.00 -1.63 18.77
N GLY A 287 -29.80 -0.59 17.98
CA GLY A 287 -29.61 0.78 18.47
C GLY A 287 -28.25 1.02 19.15
N LYS A 288 -27.36 0.04 19.16
CA LYS A 288 -26.02 0.14 19.78
C LYS A 288 -25.13 1.07 18.97
N CYS A 289 -24.43 1.98 19.65
CA CYS A 289 -23.42 2.83 19.02
C CYS A 289 -22.15 1.98 18.74
N LEU A 290 -21.77 1.86 17.47
CA LEU A 290 -20.65 1.05 17.01
C LEU A 290 -19.50 1.88 16.42
N VAL A 291 -19.79 3.09 15.95
CA VAL A 291 -18.77 3.99 15.37
C VAL A 291 -18.85 5.34 16.06
N GLU A 292 -17.71 5.90 16.44
CA GLU A 292 -17.61 7.26 17.00
C GLU A 292 -16.45 8.01 16.32
N VAL A 293 -16.65 9.32 16.13
CA VAL A 293 -15.57 10.21 15.69
C VAL A 293 -14.74 10.63 16.91
N SER A 294 -13.39 10.67 16.79
CA SER A 294 -12.47 11.09 17.83
C SER A 294 -11.43 12.06 17.27
N GLU A 295 -11.12 13.11 18.02
CA GLU A 295 -10.09 14.11 17.69
C GLU A 295 -8.69 13.48 17.63
N ASP A 296 -8.43 12.39 18.34
CA ASP A 296 -7.15 11.68 18.36
C ASP A 296 -6.74 11.14 16.98
N PHE A 297 -7.70 11.03 16.05
CA PHE A 297 -7.48 10.56 14.68
C PHE A 297 -7.47 11.70 13.64
N TYR A 298 -7.48 12.95 14.06
CA TYR A 298 -7.25 14.10 13.17
C TYR A 298 -5.74 14.34 13.00
N ARG A 299 -5.31 14.60 11.77
CA ARG A 299 -3.90 14.93 11.50
C ARG A 299 -3.64 16.42 11.71
N PRO A 300 -2.40 16.83 12.05
CA PRO A 300 -2.03 18.25 12.14
C PRO A 300 -2.29 19.01 10.84
N THR A 301 -2.08 18.32 9.71
CA THR A 301 -2.43 18.78 8.36
C THR A 301 -3.08 17.59 7.63
N ASP A 302 -4.31 17.77 7.18
CA ASP A 302 -5.02 16.73 6.41
C ASP A 302 -5.25 17.18 4.98
N VAL A 303 -5.05 16.26 4.06
CA VAL A 303 -5.37 16.48 2.65
C VAL A 303 -6.83 16.13 2.44
N VAL A 304 -7.63 17.13 2.11
CA VAL A 304 -9.10 17.02 2.08
C VAL A 304 -9.57 16.30 0.81
N ASN A 305 -8.89 16.51 -0.33
CA ASN A 305 -9.41 16.10 -1.63
C ASN A 305 -8.29 15.52 -2.52
N LEU A 306 -8.19 14.19 -2.57
CA LEU A 306 -7.34 13.49 -3.53
C LEU A 306 -8.22 12.76 -4.54
N TRP A 307 -8.23 13.29 -5.78
CA TRP A 307 -9.02 12.77 -6.89
C TRP A 307 -8.15 12.70 -8.15
N GLY A 308 -7.73 11.50 -8.55
CA GLY A 308 -6.81 11.29 -9.65
C GLY A 308 -7.50 11.25 -11.02
N ASP A 309 -6.81 11.75 -12.05
CA ASP A 309 -7.20 11.58 -13.45
C ASP A 309 -6.33 10.49 -14.11
N PRO A 310 -6.85 9.26 -14.33
CA PRO A 310 -6.10 8.17 -14.95
C PRO A 310 -6.07 8.24 -16.49
N THR A 311 -6.51 9.32 -17.12
CA THR A 311 -6.69 9.41 -18.58
C THR A 311 -5.42 9.06 -19.35
N LYS A 312 -4.25 9.52 -18.90
CA LYS A 312 -2.97 9.21 -19.54
C LYS A 312 -2.63 7.72 -19.45
N ALA A 313 -2.77 7.12 -18.27
CA ALA A 313 -2.50 5.68 -18.07
C ALA A 313 -3.44 4.82 -18.92
N LYS A 314 -4.74 5.17 -18.97
CA LYS A 314 -5.73 4.49 -19.84
C LYS A 314 -5.35 4.58 -21.31
N ALA A 315 -5.02 5.78 -21.79
CA ALA A 315 -4.76 6.03 -23.21
C ALA A 315 -3.44 5.42 -23.69
N LYS A 316 -2.35 5.56 -22.91
CA LYS A 316 -1.01 5.13 -23.34
C LYS A 316 -0.69 3.68 -22.98
N LEU A 317 -1.19 3.20 -21.85
CA LEU A 317 -0.87 1.85 -21.36
C LEU A 317 -1.99 0.84 -21.61
N GLY A 318 -3.19 1.29 -22.00
CA GLY A 318 -4.36 0.43 -22.10
C GLY A 318 -4.84 -0.11 -20.74
N TRP A 319 -4.40 0.53 -19.65
CA TRP A 319 -4.75 0.10 -18.31
C TRP A 319 -6.23 0.37 -17.98
N ASN A 320 -6.90 -0.58 -17.33
CA ASN A 320 -8.27 -0.42 -16.86
C ASN A 320 -8.30 -0.22 -15.33
N PRO A 321 -8.50 1.02 -14.83
CA PRO A 321 -8.55 1.30 -13.40
C PRO A 321 -9.81 0.80 -12.70
N SER A 322 -10.84 0.42 -13.45
CA SER A 322 -12.14 -0.03 -12.94
C SER A 322 -12.35 -1.53 -13.13
N LYS A 323 -11.28 -2.31 -13.13
CA LYS A 323 -11.33 -3.77 -13.24
C LYS A 323 -11.99 -4.38 -12.00
N THR A 324 -11.69 -3.81 -10.82
CA THR A 324 -12.35 -4.10 -9.55
C THR A 324 -13.11 -2.86 -9.10
N THR A 325 -14.42 -2.99 -8.84
CA THR A 325 -15.26 -1.89 -8.36
C THR A 325 -14.98 -1.57 -6.89
N PHE A 326 -15.42 -0.39 -6.44
CA PHE A 326 -15.26 0.01 -5.03
C PHE A 326 -15.99 -0.94 -4.08
N GLU A 327 -17.22 -1.35 -4.42
CA GLU A 327 -17.99 -2.30 -3.63
C GLU A 327 -17.32 -3.67 -3.55
N GLU A 328 -16.78 -4.16 -4.68
CA GLU A 328 -16.03 -5.43 -4.71
C GLU A 328 -14.76 -5.35 -3.85
N LEU A 329 -14.03 -4.23 -3.91
CA LEU A 329 -12.86 -3.99 -3.07
C LEU A 329 -13.20 -4.08 -1.58
N VAL A 330 -14.23 -3.34 -1.14
CA VAL A 330 -14.67 -3.36 0.27
C VAL A 330 -15.08 -4.78 0.67
N LYS A 331 -15.83 -5.47 -0.19
CA LYS A 331 -16.26 -6.85 0.06
C LYS A 331 -15.08 -7.81 0.20
N ILE A 332 -14.10 -7.76 -0.70
CA ILE A 332 -12.88 -8.60 -0.65
C ILE A 332 -12.17 -8.39 0.70
N MET A 333 -12.01 -7.15 1.12
CA MET A 333 -11.34 -6.82 2.39
C MET A 333 -12.12 -7.34 3.60
N VAL A 334 -13.45 -7.16 3.62
CA VAL A 334 -14.30 -7.61 4.73
C VAL A 334 -14.34 -9.14 4.79
N ASP A 335 -14.51 -9.83 3.66
CA ASP A 335 -14.56 -11.30 3.63
C ASP A 335 -13.25 -11.90 4.19
N ALA A 336 -12.11 -11.33 3.81
CA ALA A 336 -10.80 -11.75 4.34
C ALA A 336 -10.67 -11.50 5.84
N ASP A 337 -11.11 -10.34 6.33
CA ASP A 337 -11.05 -10.01 7.75
C ASP A 337 -12.05 -10.84 8.57
N MET A 338 -13.23 -11.13 8.06
CA MET A 338 -14.20 -12.04 8.69
C MET A 338 -13.58 -13.45 8.88
N ALA A 339 -12.91 -13.97 7.85
CA ALA A 339 -12.21 -15.25 7.93
C ALA A 339 -11.04 -15.22 8.94
N LYS A 340 -10.22 -14.14 8.90
CA LYS A 340 -9.11 -13.94 9.85
C LYS A 340 -9.60 -13.94 11.29
N VAL A 341 -10.62 -13.15 11.62
CA VAL A 341 -11.16 -13.03 12.97
C VAL A 341 -11.80 -14.34 13.43
N ALA A 342 -12.44 -15.11 12.54
CA ALA A 342 -12.98 -16.42 12.87
C ALA A 342 -11.88 -17.42 13.27
N VAL A 343 -10.74 -17.41 12.57
CA VAL A 343 -9.58 -18.24 12.91
C VAL A 343 -8.96 -17.82 14.27
N GLU A 344 -8.81 -16.51 14.50
CA GLU A 344 -8.35 -15.98 15.80
C GLU A 344 -9.24 -16.45 16.94
N LYS A 345 -10.57 -16.37 16.79
CA LYS A 345 -11.56 -16.79 17.77
C LYS A 345 -11.49 -18.30 18.06
N ALA A 346 -11.37 -19.12 17.03
CA ALA A 346 -11.21 -20.57 17.18
C ALA A 346 -9.91 -20.92 17.92
N GLY A 347 -8.80 -20.25 17.61
CA GLY A 347 -7.52 -20.44 18.28
C GLY A 347 -7.54 -20.03 19.77
N GLU A 348 -8.28 -18.99 20.13
CA GLU A 348 -8.49 -18.59 21.53
C GLU A 348 -9.30 -19.65 22.29
N GLN A 349 -10.38 -20.16 21.72
CA GLN A 349 -11.20 -21.21 22.32
C GLN A 349 -10.39 -22.49 22.59
N ILE A 350 -9.53 -22.88 21.62
CA ILE A 350 -8.65 -24.04 21.78
C ILE A 350 -7.68 -23.81 22.96
N ARG A 351 -7.07 -22.62 23.05
CA ARG A 351 -6.15 -22.27 24.14
C ARG A 351 -6.85 -22.31 25.52
N THR A 352 -8.06 -21.76 25.62
CA THR A 352 -8.87 -21.77 26.82
C THR A 352 -9.20 -23.21 27.25
N ASN A 353 -9.66 -24.04 26.33
CA ASN A 353 -9.98 -25.43 26.59
C ASN A 353 -8.73 -26.22 27.04
N LEU A 354 -7.56 -25.99 26.41
CA LEU A 354 -6.30 -26.61 26.77
C LEU A 354 -5.86 -26.21 28.20
N ALA A 355 -5.98 -24.93 28.55
CA ALA A 355 -5.68 -24.45 29.90
C ALA A 355 -6.56 -25.14 30.95
N GLU A 356 -7.87 -25.24 30.70
CA GLU A 356 -8.79 -25.97 31.59
C GLU A 356 -8.45 -27.47 31.72
N TYR A 357 -8.02 -28.13 30.63
CA TYR A 357 -7.61 -29.55 30.69
C TYR A 357 -6.30 -29.76 31.45
N LEU A 358 -5.36 -28.81 31.33
CA LEU A 358 -4.12 -28.82 32.14
C LEU A 358 -4.42 -28.61 33.63
N GLU A 359 -5.29 -27.65 33.99
CA GLU A 359 -5.71 -27.41 35.37
C GLU A 359 -6.44 -28.63 35.98
N LYS A 360 -7.26 -29.31 35.18
CA LYS A 360 -7.98 -30.53 35.59
C LYS A 360 -7.10 -31.79 35.56
N GLY A 361 -5.83 -31.69 35.14
CA GLY A 361 -4.90 -32.83 35.06
C GLY A 361 -5.26 -33.88 34.01
N ILE A 362 -6.10 -33.50 33.02
CA ILE A 362 -6.55 -34.40 31.96
C ILE A 362 -5.48 -34.56 30.86
N VAL A 363 -4.64 -33.54 30.69
CA VAL A 363 -3.48 -33.54 29.79
C VAL A 363 -2.25 -33.11 30.60
N LYS A 364 -1.08 -33.75 30.38
CA LYS A 364 0.21 -33.39 31.01
C LYS A 364 1.09 -32.58 30.05
#